data_551a93bb3acb5f7a8d4d0f4db60a7545
#
_entry.id   551a93bb3acb5f7a8d4d0f4db60a7545
#
_cell.length_a   1.000
_cell.length_b   1.000
_cell.length_c   1.000
_cell.angle_alpha   90.00
_cell.angle_beta   90.00
_cell.angle_gamma   90.00
#
_symmetry.space_group_name_H-M   'P 1'
#
loop_
_entity.id
_entity.type
_entity.pdbx_description
1 polymer ?
#
loop_
_entity_poly.entity_id
_entity_poly.type
_entity_poly.pdbx_seq_one_letter_code
_entity_poly.pdbx_strand_id
1 'polypeptide(L)'
;VTLRPPISVVINTLNEERNLPFALRSVRSWADEIVVCDMHSDDKTVEIARAHGAMVCFHERMGFADPARAFAIGQTRHEWVFVLDADELVPRQLAQALPGLITGGTADVFRVPRLNYLLGAPLQHLGWGPDQDAQLRLFKKSAVSITPDIHHFFHVKQGARERRLRSADVGAIVHFNYIDLTHFIEKLNRYASIEARQAFARGERASFRKALVASAREWLSRYFKNGGHREGWRGLYLTAMMSMYRFAIHGKLTELETGNSEAEVRRRYQAEAERYLAEYEGLHGESKAS
;
A
#
# COMPACT_ATOMS: atom_id res chain seq x y z
N VAL A 1 -34.17 6.13 21.39
CA VAL A 1 -32.83 5.66 20.98
C VAL A 1 -32.77 5.90 19.48
N THR A 2 -32.02 6.94 19.06
CA THR A 2 -31.80 7.19 17.63
C THR A 2 -30.86 6.09 17.14
N LEU A 3 -31.39 5.16 16.35
CA LEU A 3 -30.61 4.10 15.74
C LEU A 3 -29.56 4.76 14.83
N ARG A 4 -28.28 4.48 15.07
CA ARG A 4 -27.22 4.96 14.15
C ARG A 4 -27.40 4.34 12.77
N PRO A 5 -27.03 5.03 11.68
CA PRO A 5 -26.95 4.41 10.38
C PRO A 5 -26.02 3.18 10.40
N PRO A 6 -26.38 2.10 9.68
CA PRO A 6 -25.57 0.91 9.65
C PRO A 6 -24.27 1.12 8.85
N ILE A 7 -23.21 0.40 9.26
CA ILE A 7 -21.86 0.46 8.66
C ILE A 7 -21.49 -0.90 8.11
N SER A 8 -21.07 -0.93 6.83
CA SER A 8 -20.38 -2.08 6.23
C SER A 8 -18.88 -1.91 6.37
N VAL A 9 -18.18 -2.93 6.89
CA VAL A 9 -16.73 -2.97 6.90
C VAL A 9 -16.25 -3.80 5.70
N VAL A 10 -15.28 -3.27 4.97
CA VAL A 10 -14.65 -3.93 3.81
C VAL A 10 -13.20 -4.23 4.14
N ILE A 11 -12.80 -5.49 3.96
CA ILE A 11 -11.42 -5.96 4.15
C ILE A 11 -10.97 -6.68 2.88
N ASN A 12 -9.87 -6.22 2.27
CA ASN A 12 -9.23 -6.94 1.16
C ASN A 12 -8.12 -7.85 1.68
N THR A 13 -8.03 -9.05 1.12
CA THR A 13 -7.09 -10.07 1.61
C THR A 13 -6.35 -10.78 0.47
N LEU A 14 -5.08 -11.12 0.75
CA LEU A 14 -4.28 -12.09 -0.01
C LEU A 14 -3.23 -12.69 0.92
N ASN A 15 -3.43 -13.95 1.36
CA ASN A 15 -2.53 -14.66 2.27
C ASN A 15 -2.33 -13.94 3.63
N GLU A 16 -3.45 -13.66 4.30
CA GLU A 16 -3.51 -12.88 5.55
C GLU A 16 -3.97 -13.72 6.76
N GLU A 17 -3.77 -15.03 6.73
CA GLU A 17 -4.20 -15.94 7.82
C GLU A 17 -3.68 -15.51 9.22
N ARG A 18 -2.53 -14.84 9.27
CA ARG A 18 -1.90 -14.38 10.51
C ARG A 18 -2.50 -13.09 11.05
N ASN A 19 -2.94 -12.18 10.17
CA ASN A 19 -3.38 -10.84 10.52
C ASN A 19 -4.91 -10.72 10.58
N LEU A 20 -5.61 -11.32 9.63
CA LEU A 20 -7.05 -11.24 9.48
C LEU A 20 -7.87 -11.52 10.75
N PRO A 21 -7.52 -12.51 11.62
CA PRO A 21 -8.26 -12.76 12.86
C PRO A 21 -8.33 -11.54 13.78
N PHE A 22 -7.27 -10.72 13.82
CA PHE A 22 -7.22 -9.52 14.66
C PHE A 22 -8.06 -8.40 14.05
N ALA A 23 -7.99 -8.19 12.73
CA ALA A 23 -8.83 -7.24 12.01
C ALA A 23 -10.32 -7.53 12.23
N LEU A 24 -10.76 -8.77 11.99
CA LEU A 24 -12.15 -9.20 12.15
C LEU A 24 -12.66 -9.04 13.58
N ARG A 25 -11.87 -9.44 14.58
CA ARG A 25 -12.22 -9.28 15.99
C ARG A 25 -12.37 -7.82 16.39
N SER A 26 -11.60 -6.90 15.80
CA SER A 26 -11.65 -5.47 16.11
C SER A 26 -12.91 -4.79 15.57
N VAL A 27 -13.57 -5.37 14.58
CA VAL A 27 -14.76 -4.77 13.94
C VAL A 27 -16.06 -5.48 14.28
N ARG A 28 -16.02 -6.74 14.71
CA ARG A 28 -17.17 -7.61 14.91
C ARG A 28 -18.26 -7.01 15.83
N SER A 29 -17.88 -6.24 16.84
CA SER A 29 -18.83 -5.75 17.87
C SER A 29 -19.63 -4.50 17.43
N TRP A 30 -19.20 -3.84 16.35
CA TRP A 30 -19.82 -2.57 15.92
C TRP A 30 -20.16 -2.51 14.43
N ALA A 31 -19.59 -3.39 13.59
CA ALA A 31 -19.96 -3.51 12.18
C ALA A 31 -21.32 -4.20 12.03
N ASP A 32 -22.16 -3.66 11.15
CA ASP A 32 -23.47 -4.28 10.82
C ASP A 32 -23.33 -5.29 9.68
N GLU A 33 -22.25 -5.18 8.91
CA GLU A 33 -21.86 -6.07 7.85
C GLU A 33 -20.34 -6.10 7.72
N ILE A 34 -19.76 -7.27 7.48
CA ILE A 34 -18.34 -7.45 7.19
C ILE A 34 -18.23 -8.16 5.84
N VAL A 35 -17.56 -7.52 4.88
CA VAL A 35 -17.27 -8.05 3.55
C VAL A 35 -15.76 -8.25 3.44
N VAL A 36 -15.34 -9.49 3.24
CA VAL A 36 -13.95 -9.84 2.96
C VAL A 36 -13.84 -10.14 1.47
N CYS A 37 -13.04 -9.37 0.75
CA CYS A 37 -12.74 -9.62 -0.65
C CYS A 37 -11.37 -10.28 -0.75
N ASP A 38 -11.38 -11.56 -1.07
CA ASP A 38 -10.18 -12.38 -1.15
C ASP A 38 -9.66 -12.49 -2.59
N MET A 39 -8.37 -12.29 -2.79
CA MET A 39 -7.71 -12.39 -4.08
C MET A 39 -7.13 -13.79 -4.31
N HIS A 40 -7.93 -14.82 -4.02
CA HIS A 40 -7.55 -16.24 -4.13
C HIS A 40 -6.34 -16.61 -3.26
N SER A 41 -6.46 -16.40 -1.95
CA SER A 41 -5.46 -16.83 -0.96
C SER A 41 -5.21 -18.33 -1.02
N ASP A 42 -3.96 -18.73 -0.82
CA ASP A 42 -3.52 -20.13 -0.79
C ASP A 42 -3.41 -20.68 0.64
N ASP A 43 -3.62 -19.81 1.65
CA ASP A 43 -3.61 -20.11 3.08
C ASP A 43 -5.03 -20.21 3.68
N LYS A 44 -5.17 -20.19 4.98
CA LYS A 44 -6.46 -20.28 5.68
C LYS A 44 -7.26 -18.98 5.73
N THR A 45 -6.89 -17.95 5.00
CA THR A 45 -7.55 -16.62 5.03
C THR A 45 -9.06 -16.73 4.82
N VAL A 46 -9.50 -17.44 3.79
CA VAL A 46 -10.93 -17.60 3.45
C VAL A 46 -11.70 -18.37 4.51
N GLU A 47 -11.11 -19.45 5.05
CA GLU A 47 -11.69 -20.23 6.15
C GLU A 47 -11.90 -19.35 7.40
N ILE A 48 -10.90 -18.58 7.77
CA ILE A 48 -10.94 -17.64 8.89
C ILE A 48 -12.04 -16.59 8.69
N ALA A 49 -12.13 -15.98 7.51
CA ALA A 49 -13.16 -14.98 7.21
C ALA A 49 -14.57 -15.55 7.42
N ARG A 50 -14.85 -16.73 6.89
CA ARG A 50 -16.14 -17.42 7.03
C ARG A 50 -16.44 -17.79 8.48
N ALA A 51 -15.46 -18.30 9.22
CA ALA A 51 -15.61 -18.66 10.63
C ALA A 51 -15.96 -17.46 11.52
N HIS A 52 -15.58 -16.23 11.11
CA HIS A 52 -15.95 -15.00 11.80
C HIS A 52 -17.27 -14.38 11.30
N GLY A 53 -17.99 -15.06 10.40
CA GLY A 53 -19.28 -14.61 9.90
C GLY A 53 -19.20 -13.50 8.82
N ALA A 54 -18.04 -13.30 8.21
CA ALA A 54 -17.89 -12.35 7.12
C ALA A 54 -18.50 -12.90 5.81
N MET A 55 -19.11 -12.04 5.02
CA MET A 55 -19.43 -12.32 3.63
C MET A 55 -18.12 -12.34 2.83
N VAL A 56 -17.82 -13.43 2.15
CA VAL A 56 -16.62 -13.57 1.33
C VAL A 56 -16.97 -13.44 -0.13
N CYS A 57 -16.30 -12.53 -0.83
CA CYS A 57 -16.29 -12.43 -2.27
C CYS A 57 -14.87 -12.60 -2.82
N PHE A 58 -14.74 -12.86 -4.12
CA PHE A 58 -13.46 -13.12 -4.76
C PHE A 58 -13.18 -12.13 -5.88
N HIS A 59 -11.92 -11.72 -5.99
CA HIS A 59 -11.43 -10.89 -7.09
C HIS A 59 -10.10 -11.44 -7.59
N GLU A 60 -9.77 -11.22 -8.86
CA GLU A 60 -8.49 -11.64 -9.43
C GLU A 60 -7.31 -11.01 -8.72
N ARG A 61 -6.14 -11.70 -8.72
CA ARG A 61 -4.88 -11.18 -8.20
C ARG A 61 -4.36 -10.07 -9.10
N MET A 62 -4.38 -8.85 -8.62
CA MET A 62 -3.96 -7.64 -9.37
C MET A 62 -2.58 -7.13 -8.96
N GLY A 63 -1.86 -7.81 -8.06
CA GLY A 63 -0.57 -7.34 -7.53
C GLY A 63 -0.65 -6.17 -6.53
N PHE A 64 -1.83 -5.54 -6.40
CA PHE A 64 -2.16 -4.49 -5.42
C PHE A 64 -3.66 -4.51 -5.11
N ALA A 65 -4.05 -3.98 -3.94
CA ALA A 65 -5.38 -4.17 -3.38
C ALA A 65 -6.48 -3.27 -4.00
N ASP A 66 -6.11 -2.18 -4.67
CA ASP A 66 -7.06 -1.12 -5.00
C ASP A 66 -8.23 -1.53 -5.94
N PRO A 67 -8.04 -2.29 -7.03
CA PRO A 67 -9.15 -2.74 -7.85
C PRO A 67 -10.11 -3.68 -7.10
N ALA A 68 -9.56 -4.61 -6.31
CA ALA A 68 -10.36 -5.50 -5.48
C ALA A 68 -11.15 -4.74 -4.41
N ARG A 69 -10.63 -3.60 -3.93
CA ARG A 69 -11.31 -2.72 -2.97
C ARG A 69 -12.54 -2.05 -3.58
N ALA A 70 -12.46 -1.58 -4.83
CA ALA A 70 -13.60 -1.02 -5.55
C ALA A 70 -14.73 -2.05 -5.69
N PHE A 71 -14.37 -3.26 -6.12
CA PHE A 71 -15.29 -4.38 -6.25
C PHE A 71 -15.95 -4.72 -4.90
N ALA A 72 -15.16 -4.84 -3.84
CA ALA A 72 -15.65 -5.17 -2.50
C ALA A 72 -16.63 -4.13 -1.94
N ILE A 73 -16.37 -2.84 -2.15
CA ILE A 73 -17.28 -1.75 -1.75
C ILE A 73 -18.61 -1.88 -2.50
N GLY A 74 -18.58 -2.29 -3.76
CA GLY A 74 -19.79 -2.56 -4.55
C GLY A 74 -20.64 -3.69 -3.98
N GLN A 75 -20.06 -4.66 -3.25
CA GLN A 75 -20.76 -5.77 -2.63
C GLN A 75 -21.45 -5.39 -1.30
N THR A 76 -21.15 -4.22 -0.72
CA THR A 76 -21.73 -3.80 0.55
C THR A 76 -23.18 -3.35 0.43
N ARG A 77 -24.00 -3.67 1.44
CA ARG A 77 -25.43 -3.29 1.50
C ARG A 77 -25.67 -1.87 2.01
N HIS A 78 -24.78 -1.38 2.89
CA HIS A 78 -25.02 -0.12 3.59
C HIS A 78 -24.36 1.07 2.88
N GLU A 79 -24.91 2.25 3.11
CA GLU A 79 -24.41 3.52 2.57
C GLU A 79 -23.07 3.92 3.22
N TRP A 80 -22.95 3.74 4.54
CA TRP A 80 -21.70 3.97 5.24
C TRP A 80 -20.76 2.77 5.12
N VAL A 81 -19.57 3.03 4.63
CA VAL A 81 -18.52 2.03 4.47
C VAL A 81 -17.31 2.43 5.28
N PHE A 82 -16.75 1.47 6.00
CA PHE A 82 -15.45 1.56 6.64
C PHE A 82 -14.48 0.59 5.96
N VAL A 83 -13.41 1.13 5.38
CA VAL A 83 -12.37 0.31 4.74
C VAL A 83 -11.24 0.04 5.74
N LEU A 84 -10.88 -1.24 5.91
CA LEU A 84 -9.82 -1.71 6.78
C LEU A 84 -8.90 -2.63 5.98
N ASP A 85 -7.58 -2.52 6.16
CA ASP A 85 -6.65 -3.48 5.59
C ASP A 85 -6.52 -4.69 6.54
N ALA A 86 -6.16 -5.88 6.03
CA ALA A 86 -6.14 -7.10 6.82
C ALA A 86 -5.08 -7.08 7.96
N ASP A 87 -4.04 -6.26 7.80
CA ASP A 87 -2.98 -6.01 8.78
C ASP A 87 -3.26 -4.79 9.67
N GLU A 88 -4.51 -4.30 9.66
CA GLU A 88 -4.99 -3.19 10.50
C GLU A 88 -6.01 -3.68 11.54
N LEU A 89 -6.13 -2.94 12.63
CA LEU A 89 -7.21 -3.12 13.61
C LEU A 89 -7.76 -1.78 14.09
N VAL A 90 -9.04 -1.80 14.48
CA VAL A 90 -9.77 -0.64 15.01
C VAL A 90 -9.75 -0.71 16.54
N PRO A 91 -9.02 0.18 17.24
CA PRO A 91 -9.03 0.22 18.70
C PRO A 91 -10.40 0.62 19.26
N ARG A 92 -10.66 0.23 20.50
CA ARG A 92 -11.93 0.49 21.19
C ARG A 92 -12.33 1.98 21.18
N GLN A 93 -11.36 2.89 21.38
CA GLN A 93 -11.61 4.33 21.37
C GLN A 93 -12.19 4.79 20.03
N LEU A 94 -11.59 4.35 18.90
CA LEU A 94 -12.09 4.69 17.57
C LEU A 94 -13.46 4.06 17.30
N ALA A 95 -13.64 2.77 17.64
CA ALA A 95 -14.93 2.10 17.48
C ALA A 95 -16.06 2.81 18.23
N GLN A 96 -15.80 3.30 19.44
CA GLN A 96 -16.77 4.06 20.24
C GLN A 96 -17.09 5.45 19.67
N ALA A 97 -16.17 6.06 18.91
CA ALA A 97 -16.39 7.36 18.28
C ALA A 97 -17.26 7.28 17.01
N LEU A 98 -17.23 6.14 16.29
CA LEU A 98 -17.91 5.99 14.99
C LEU A 98 -19.39 6.36 15.00
N PRO A 99 -20.22 5.88 15.97
CA PRO A 99 -21.64 6.25 16.01
C PRO A 99 -21.88 7.77 16.04
N GLY A 100 -21.13 8.49 16.88
CA GLY A 100 -21.24 9.95 16.98
C GLY A 100 -20.82 10.68 15.71
N LEU A 101 -19.79 10.16 15.02
CA LEU A 101 -19.32 10.74 13.76
C LEU A 101 -20.38 10.66 12.66
N ILE A 102 -21.05 9.51 12.51
CA ILE A 102 -22.02 9.30 11.43
C ILE A 102 -23.38 9.91 11.73
N THR A 103 -23.82 9.95 13.02
CA THR A 103 -25.10 10.56 13.42
C THR A 103 -25.01 12.09 13.50
N GLY A 104 -23.83 12.62 13.77
CA GLY A 104 -23.61 14.06 13.89
C GLY A 104 -23.82 14.87 12.60
N GLY A 105 -23.91 14.21 11.44
CA GLY A 105 -24.21 14.83 10.15
C GLY A 105 -23.23 15.92 9.71
N THR A 106 -22.03 15.97 10.30
CA THR A 106 -21.05 17.04 10.06
C THR A 106 -20.20 16.81 8.82
N ALA A 107 -20.08 15.56 8.36
CA ALA A 107 -19.33 15.18 7.19
C ALA A 107 -19.89 13.91 6.54
N ASP A 108 -19.53 13.71 5.27
CA ASP A 108 -19.91 12.55 4.45
C ASP A 108 -18.72 11.61 4.24
N VAL A 109 -17.51 12.13 4.50
CA VAL A 109 -16.22 11.45 4.35
C VAL A 109 -15.31 11.82 5.52
N PHE A 110 -14.66 10.81 6.11
CA PHE A 110 -13.73 11.00 7.22
C PHE A 110 -12.36 10.42 6.87
N ARG A 111 -11.30 11.24 7.04
CA ARG A 111 -9.93 10.73 7.11
C ARG A 111 -9.63 10.34 8.54
N VAL A 112 -9.32 9.07 8.71
CA VAL A 112 -9.08 8.45 10.02
C VAL A 112 -7.56 8.37 10.25
N PRO A 113 -7.06 8.83 11.42
CA PRO A 113 -5.66 8.70 11.78
C PRO A 113 -5.20 7.24 11.77
N ARG A 114 -3.91 7.01 11.42
CA ARG A 114 -3.34 5.67 11.37
C ARG A 114 -1.97 5.62 12.08
N LEU A 115 -1.89 4.81 13.12
CA LEU A 115 -0.67 4.54 13.88
C LEU A 115 0.07 3.36 13.24
N ASN A 116 1.14 3.66 12.53
CA ASN A 116 1.93 2.65 11.84
C ASN A 116 2.97 2.03 12.76
N TYR A 117 2.99 0.71 12.84
CA TYR A 117 4.08 -0.06 13.45
C TYR A 117 5.04 -0.50 12.33
N LEU A 118 6.29 -0.10 12.47
CA LEU A 118 7.38 -0.47 11.57
C LEU A 118 8.57 -0.94 12.38
N LEU A 119 9.13 -2.08 11.97
CA LEU A 119 10.34 -2.63 12.63
C LEU A 119 10.16 -2.78 14.15
N GLY A 120 9.01 -3.34 14.55
CA GLY A 120 8.70 -3.70 15.93
C GLY A 120 8.19 -2.58 16.84
N ALA A 121 8.02 -1.34 16.36
CA ALA A 121 7.51 -0.26 17.20
C ALA A 121 6.69 0.80 16.44
N PRO A 122 5.79 1.54 17.13
CA PRO A 122 5.01 2.57 16.50
C PRO A 122 5.88 3.75 16.04
N LEU A 123 5.49 4.37 14.94
CA LEU A 123 6.10 5.62 14.45
C LEU A 123 5.22 6.82 14.79
N GLN A 124 5.85 7.89 15.27
CA GLN A 124 5.19 9.16 15.56
C GLN A 124 5.50 10.24 14.51
N HIS A 125 6.51 9.99 13.68
CA HIS A 125 7.09 10.97 12.76
C HIS A 125 7.27 10.39 11.35
N LEU A 126 8.19 10.95 10.54
CA LEU A 126 8.52 10.53 9.17
C LEU A 126 7.43 10.77 8.12
N GLY A 127 6.35 11.47 8.44
CA GLY A 127 5.15 11.53 7.59
C GLY A 127 4.23 10.31 7.76
N TRP A 128 4.55 9.41 8.68
CA TRP A 128 3.80 8.20 9.00
C TRP A 128 3.26 8.17 10.45
N GLY A 129 3.41 9.26 11.18
CA GLY A 129 2.77 9.42 12.48
C GLY A 129 1.23 9.50 12.36
N PRO A 130 0.50 9.26 13.47
CA PRO A 130 -0.95 9.06 13.44
C PRO A 130 -1.72 10.15 12.70
N ASP A 131 -1.41 11.42 12.98
CA ASP A 131 -2.07 12.55 12.34
C ASP A 131 -1.43 12.96 10.99
N GLN A 132 -0.22 12.48 10.69
CA GLN A 132 0.44 12.71 9.41
C GLN A 132 -0.11 11.78 8.33
N ASP A 133 -0.48 10.55 8.69
CA ASP A 133 -0.95 9.47 7.81
C ASP A 133 -2.45 9.17 8.01
N ALA A 134 -3.29 10.20 8.02
CA ALA A 134 -4.73 9.99 8.07
C ALA A 134 -5.27 9.56 6.70
N GLN A 135 -5.89 8.38 6.66
CA GLN A 135 -6.41 7.74 5.47
C GLN A 135 -7.92 7.93 5.34
N LEU A 136 -8.43 8.01 4.11
CA LEU A 136 -9.85 8.00 3.84
C LEU A 136 -10.38 6.59 4.11
N ARG A 137 -11.07 6.41 5.24
CA ARG A 137 -11.48 5.08 5.74
C ARG A 137 -12.97 4.97 6.03
N LEU A 138 -13.65 6.04 6.41
CA LEU A 138 -15.09 6.04 6.70
C LEU A 138 -15.79 7.04 5.79
N PHE A 139 -16.77 6.57 5.01
CA PHE A 139 -17.45 7.42 4.03
C PHE A 139 -18.81 6.86 3.60
N LYS A 140 -19.65 7.73 3.07
CA LYS A 140 -20.82 7.35 2.30
C LYS A 140 -20.40 6.94 0.89
N LYS A 141 -20.92 5.84 0.37
CA LYS A 141 -20.66 5.41 -1.02
C LYS A 141 -21.02 6.49 -2.04
N SER A 142 -22.11 7.19 -1.80
CA SER A 142 -22.57 8.30 -2.66
C SER A 142 -21.60 9.49 -2.70
N ALA A 143 -20.76 9.68 -1.65
CA ALA A 143 -19.86 10.82 -1.49
C ALA A 143 -18.46 10.61 -2.12
N VAL A 144 -18.14 9.40 -2.58
CA VAL A 144 -16.85 9.09 -3.18
C VAL A 144 -17.01 8.53 -4.59
N SER A 145 -16.00 8.73 -5.42
CA SER A 145 -15.77 7.97 -6.64
C SER A 145 -14.46 7.21 -6.50
N ILE A 146 -14.41 6.03 -7.12
CA ILE A 146 -13.28 5.13 -7.01
C ILE A 146 -12.64 5.02 -8.39
N THR A 147 -11.34 5.26 -8.49
CA THR A 147 -10.55 5.14 -9.71
C THR A 147 -9.51 4.04 -9.56
N PRO A 148 -9.02 3.44 -10.65
CA PRO A 148 -7.99 2.39 -10.58
C PRO A 148 -6.58 2.91 -10.27
N ASP A 149 -6.40 4.19 -9.97
CA ASP A 149 -5.09 4.79 -9.71
C ASP A 149 -4.55 4.41 -8.34
N ILE A 150 -3.31 3.91 -8.28
CA ILE A 150 -2.71 3.33 -7.06
C ILE A 150 -2.60 4.31 -5.89
N HIS A 151 -2.35 5.60 -6.12
CA HIS A 151 -2.16 6.58 -5.05
C HIS A 151 -3.34 7.55 -4.90
N HIS A 152 -4.32 7.48 -5.79
CA HIS A 152 -5.49 8.35 -5.82
C HIS A 152 -6.78 7.55 -6.03
N PHE A 153 -6.89 6.46 -5.28
CA PHE A 153 -7.98 5.52 -5.41
C PHE A 153 -9.35 6.11 -5.06
N PHE A 154 -9.43 6.91 -3.98
CA PHE A 154 -10.65 7.56 -3.55
C PHE A 154 -10.64 9.05 -3.92
N HIS A 155 -11.64 9.49 -4.67
CA HIS A 155 -11.91 10.90 -4.92
C HIS A 155 -13.18 11.32 -4.21
N VAL A 156 -13.09 12.34 -3.36
CA VAL A 156 -14.25 12.96 -2.73
C VAL A 156 -15.01 13.74 -3.79
N LYS A 157 -16.29 13.44 -3.97
CA LYS A 157 -17.13 14.12 -4.98
C LYS A 157 -17.36 15.57 -4.60
N GLN A 158 -17.55 16.42 -5.62
CA GLN A 158 -17.91 17.82 -5.43
C GLN A 158 -19.20 17.93 -4.59
N GLY A 159 -19.18 18.79 -3.58
CA GLY A 159 -20.29 18.99 -2.65
C GLY A 159 -20.32 18.05 -1.45
N ALA A 160 -19.54 16.96 -1.45
CA ALA A 160 -19.39 16.12 -0.28
C ALA A 160 -18.48 16.78 0.77
N ARG A 161 -18.89 16.69 2.04
CA ARG A 161 -18.14 17.29 3.16
C ARG A 161 -17.12 16.31 3.70
N GLU A 162 -15.86 16.68 3.60
CA GLU A 162 -14.74 15.91 4.14
C GLU A 162 -14.30 16.46 5.50
N ARG A 163 -14.02 15.55 6.45
CA ARG A 163 -13.45 15.89 7.75
C ARG A 163 -12.24 15.00 8.05
N ARG A 164 -11.11 15.62 8.39
CA ARG A 164 -9.95 14.94 8.92
C ARG A 164 -10.09 14.83 10.44
N LEU A 165 -10.01 13.61 10.97
CA LEU A 165 -10.04 13.34 12.39
C LEU A 165 -8.63 13.49 12.98
N ARG A 166 -8.54 13.75 14.29
CA ARG A 166 -7.29 13.80 15.04
C ARG A 166 -7.20 12.59 15.97
N SER A 167 -6.01 12.03 16.07
CA SER A 167 -5.76 10.85 16.91
C SER A 167 -6.04 11.09 18.39
N ALA A 168 -5.82 12.31 18.87
CA ALA A 168 -6.13 12.72 20.24
C ALA A 168 -7.65 12.67 20.55
N ASP A 169 -8.51 12.90 19.56
CA ASP A 169 -9.97 12.97 19.77
C ASP A 169 -10.62 11.58 19.64
N VAL A 170 -10.20 10.76 18.69
CA VAL A 170 -10.88 9.50 18.34
C VAL A 170 -9.98 8.27 18.39
N GLY A 171 -8.69 8.42 18.70
CA GLY A 171 -7.72 7.36 18.51
C GLY A 171 -7.29 7.21 17.05
N ALA A 172 -6.60 6.14 16.74
CA ALA A 172 -6.07 5.86 15.41
C ALA A 172 -6.23 4.38 15.06
N ILE A 173 -6.42 4.04 13.78
CA ILE A 173 -6.27 2.67 13.29
C ILE A 173 -4.84 2.22 13.60
N VAL A 174 -4.68 1.02 14.15
CA VAL A 174 -3.35 0.42 14.36
C VAL A 174 -3.01 -0.43 13.14
N HIS A 175 -1.86 -0.18 12.54
CA HIS A 175 -1.40 -0.82 11.32
C HIS A 175 -0.05 -1.50 11.54
N PHE A 176 -0.01 -2.82 11.49
CA PHE A 176 1.20 -3.62 11.62
C PHE A 176 1.86 -3.81 10.26
N ASN A 177 2.52 -2.76 9.77
CA ASN A 177 2.93 -2.67 8.37
C ASN A 177 4.18 -3.52 8.06
N TYR A 178 5.37 -3.01 8.42
CA TYR A 178 6.62 -3.68 8.06
C TYR A 178 7.27 -4.38 9.24
N ILE A 179 7.49 -5.68 9.10
CA ILE A 179 8.06 -6.52 10.16
C ILE A 179 9.56 -6.25 10.29
N ASP A 180 10.27 -6.27 9.16
CA ASP A 180 11.71 -6.07 9.08
C ASP A 180 12.14 -5.26 7.84
N LEU A 181 13.44 -5.01 7.71
CA LEU A 181 13.99 -4.27 6.57
C LEU A 181 13.88 -5.06 5.26
N THR A 182 13.92 -6.38 5.29
CA THR A 182 13.78 -7.22 4.10
C THR A 182 12.41 -7.01 3.49
N HIS A 183 11.35 -7.17 4.29
CA HIS A 183 9.97 -6.93 3.88
C HIS A 183 9.77 -5.49 3.37
N PHE A 184 10.40 -4.51 4.03
CA PHE A 184 10.35 -3.12 3.59
C PHE A 184 10.97 -2.91 2.21
N ILE A 185 12.18 -3.44 1.98
CA ILE A 185 12.93 -3.31 0.72
C ILE A 185 12.18 -4.02 -0.42
N GLU A 186 11.67 -5.23 -0.20
CA GLU A 186 10.89 -5.97 -1.19
C GLU A 186 9.65 -5.19 -1.64
N LYS A 187 8.93 -4.62 -0.68
CA LYS A 187 7.76 -3.78 -0.96
C LYS A 187 8.15 -2.51 -1.74
N LEU A 188 9.23 -1.82 -1.33
CA LEU A 188 9.75 -0.66 -2.07
C LEU A 188 10.15 -1.01 -3.50
N ASN A 189 10.85 -2.13 -3.70
CA ASN A 189 11.25 -2.57 -5.05
C ASN A 189 10.04 -2.84 -5.94
N ARG A 190 9.02 -3.51 -5.40
CA ARG A 190 7.76 -3.79 -6.12
C ARG A 190 7.04 -2.50 -6.51
N TYR A 191 6.86 -1.57 -5.56
CA TYR A 191 6.18 -0.30 -5.84
C TYR A 191 6.99 0.60 -6.79
N ALA A 192 8.31 0.65 -6.66
CA ALA A 192 9.15 1.40 -7.61
C ALA A 192 8.99 0.89 -9.04
N SER A 193 8.84 -0.44 -9.22
CA SER A 193 8.59 -1.03 -10.54
C SER A 193 7.20 -0.68 -11.10
N ILE A 194 6.19 -0.61 -10.24
CA ILE A 194 4.83 -0.24 -10.64
C ILE A 194 4.78 1.25 -11.02
N GLU A 195 5.32 2.14 -10.17
CA GLU A 195 5.36 3.58 -10.44
C GLU A 195 6.15 3.91 -11.72
N ALA A 196 7.29 3.24 -11.95
CA ALA A 196 8.09 3.42 -13.16
C ALA A 196 7.30 3.03 -14.42
N ARG A 197 6.56 1.90 -14.40
CA ARG A 197 5.71 1.49 -15.53
C ARG A 197 4.57 2.47 -15.77
N GLN A 198 3.94 2.98 -14.73
CA GLN A 198 2.89 3.98 -14.86
C GLN A 198 3.43 5.30 -15.42
N ALA A 199 4.60 5.76 -14.94
CA ALA A 199 5.26 6.95 -15.47
C ALA A 199 5.61 6.77 -16.97
N PHE A 200 6.13 5.61 -17.34
CA PHE A 200 6.40 5.26 -18.74
C PHE A 200 5.14 5.28 -19.60
N ALA A 201 4.05 4.69 -19.12
CA ALA A 201 2.76 4.68 -19.82
C ALA A 201 2.18 6.08 -20.00
N ARG A 202 2.45 7.03 -19.08
CA ARG A 202 2.09 8.44 -19.22
C ARG A 202 3.03 9.22 -20.12
N GLY A 203 4.07 8.60 -20.72
CA GLY A 203 5.07 9.25 -21.56
C GLY A 203 6.08 10.10 -20.79
N GLU A 204 6.19 9.93 -19.48
CA GLU A 204 7.21 10.60 -18.67
C GLU A 204 8.61 10.11 -19.04
N ARG A 205 9.60 10.99 -18.96
CA ARG A 205 11.00 10.68 -19.27
C ARG A 205 11.87 10.66 -18.03
N ALA A 206 12.75 9.67 -17.97
CA ALA A 206 13.74 9.55 -16.92
C ALA A 206 14.72 10.73 -16.95
N SER A 207 15.17 11.12 -15.77
CA SER A 207 16.16 12.20 -15.66
C SER A 207 16.97 12.01 -14.38
N PHE A 208 18.28 11.86 -14.52
CA PHE A 208 19.18 11.75 -13.37
C PHE A 208 19.10 12.97 -12.43
N ARG A 209 19.00 14.17 -13.00
CA ARG A 209 18.82 15.39 -12.17
C ARG A 209 17.52 15.36 -11.37
N LYS A 210 16.40 14.95 -12.00
CA LYS A 210 15.12 14.80 -11.29
C LYS A 210 15.22 13.73 -10.20
N ALA A 211 15.90 12.61 -10.47
CA ALA A 211 16.14 11.54 -9.50
C ALA A 211 16.87 12.07 -8.26
N LEU A 212 17.99 12.78 -8.45
CA LEU A 212 18.77 13.36 -7.35
C LEU A 212 17.95 14.36 -6.54
N VAL A 213 17.26 15.29 -7.23
CA VAL A 213 16.42 16.30 -6.55
C VAL A 213 15.28 15.64 -5.77
N ALA A 214 14.59 14.67 -6.36
CA ALA A 214 13.50 13.95 -5.70
C ALA A 214 14.02 13.20 -4.46
N SER A 215 15.16 12.53 -4.55
CA SER A 215 15.79 11.81 -3.43
C SER A 215 16.23 12.74 -2.32
N ALA A 216 16.89 13.85 -2.65
CA ALA A 216 17.32 14.84 -1.67
C ALA A 216 16.11 15.50 -0.97
N ARG A 217 15.06 15.84 -1.74
CA ARG A 217 13.81 16.40 -1.19
C ARG A 217 13.11 15.41 -0.26
N GLU A 218 13.05 14.14 -0.62
CA GLU A 218 12.48 13.08 0.22
C GLU A 218 13.24 12.95 1.53
N TRP A 219 14.60 12.92 1.46
CA TRP A 219 15.46 12.90 2.64
C TRP A 219 15.20 14.08 3.57
N LEU A 220 15.30 15.30 3.06
CA LEU A 220 15.12 16.53 3.85
C LEU A 220 13.72 16.59 4.46
N SER A 221 12.70 16.22 3.68
CA SER A 221 11.32 16.22 4.12
C SER A 221 11.10 15.22 5.26
N ARG A 222 11.53 13.95 5.08
CA ARG A 222 11.27 12.93 6.10
C ARG A 222 12.11 13.11 7.34
N TYR A 223 13.42 13.34 7.17
CA TYR A 223 14.33 13.37 8.31
C TYR A 223 14.17 14.63 9.15
N PHE A 224 14.09 15.79 8.52
CA PHE A 224 14.01 17.07 9.22
C PHE A 224 12.56 17.58 9.36
N LYS A 225 11.86 17.84 8.26
CA LYS A 225 10.53 18.46 8.29
C LYS A 225 9.50 17.59 9.03
N ASN A 226 9.49 16.27 8.78
CA ASN A 226 8.56 15.33 9.39
C ASN A 226 9.12 14.64 10.64
N GLY A 227 10.24 15.15 11.19
CA GLY A 227 10.76 14.74 12.49
C GLY A 227 11.41 13.36 12.54
N GLY A 228 11.86 12.80 11.39
CA GLY A 228 12.47 11.46 11.33
C GLY A 228 13.67 11.29 12.26
N HIS A 229 14.44 12.37 12.51
CA HIS A 229 15.55 12.38 13.46
C HIS A 229 15.13 12.00 14.90
N ARG A 230 13.84 12.11 15.23
CA ARG A 230 13.30 11.74 16.55
C ARG A 230 13.00 10.25 16.68
N GLU A 231 13.00 9.51 15.59
CA GLU A 231 12.75 8.05 15.54
C GLU A 231 14.03 7.22 15.72
N GLY A 232 15.14 7.86 16.08
CA GLY A 232 16.44 7.21 16.27
C GLY A 232 16.95 6.52 15.01
N TRP A 233 17.55 5.32 15.16
CA TRP A 233 18.08 4.56 14.04
C TRP A 233 17.03 4.22 12.98
N ARG A 234 15.78 3.93 13.38
CA ARG A 234 14.68 3.66 12.44
C ARG A 234 14.42 4.85 11.54
N GLY A 235 14.39 6.05 12.09
CA GLY A 235 14.20 7.28 11.32
C GLY A 235 15.27 7.49 10.27
N LEU A 236 16.53 7.22 10.61
CA LEU A 236 17.65 7.32 9.69
C LEU A 236 17.51 6.30 8.53
N TYR A 237 17.35 5.00 8.85
CA TYR A 237 17.27 3.96 7.84
C TYR A 237 16.03 4.09 6.96
N LEU A 238 14.85 4.32 7.55
CA LEU A 238 13.62 4.48 6.77
C LEU A 238 13.68 5.71 5.84
N THR A 239 14.29 6.82 6.30
CA THR A 239 14.51 8.00 5.44
C THR A 239 15.43 7.68 4.29
N ALA A 240 16.55 6.98 4.54
CA ALA A 240 17.49 6.56 3.51
C ALA A 240 16.83 5.67 2.46
N MET A 241 16.08 4.66 2.91
CA MET A 241 15.37 3.74 2.01
C MET A 241 14.32 4.47 1.17
N MET A 242 13.56 5.40 1.74
CA MET A 242 12.58 6.19 0.97
C MET A 242 13.25 7.15 -0.02
N SER A 243 14.40 7.70 0.32
CA SER A 243 15.20 8.50 -0.61
C SER A 243 15.71 7.64 -1.78
N MET A 244 16.22 6.43 -1.48
CA MET A 244 16.65 5.46 -2.49
C MET A 244 15.47 5.00 -3.35
N TYR A 245 14.29 4.82 -2.78
CA TYR A 245 13.06 4.50 -3.52
C TYR A 245 12.77 5.54 -4.62
N ARG A 246 12.85 6.84 -4.30
CA ARG A 246 12.68 7.91 -5.30
C ARG A 246 13.71 7.83 -6.41
N PHE A 247 14.94 7.50 -6.06
CA PHE A 247 16.01 7.29 -7.04
C PHE A 247 15.74 6.09 -7.94
N ALA A 248 15.34 4.96 -7.34
CA ALA A 248 15.09 3.70 -8.03
C ALA A 248 13.95 3.80 -9.08
N ILE A 249 12.91 4.59 -8.82
CA ILE A 249 11.82 4.84 -9.80
C ILE A 249 12.41 5.38 -11.11
N HIS A 250 13.29 6.36 -11.04
CA HIS A 250 13.92 6.94 -12.23
C HIS A 250 14.89 5.97 -12.92
N GLY A 251 15.63 5.15 -12.16
CA GLY A 251 16.48 4.09 -12.70
C GLY A 251 15.65 3.08 -13.50
N LYS A 252 14.58 2.56 -12.91
CA LYS A 252 13.66 1.63 -13.57
C LYS A 252 12.94 2.25 -14.78
N LEU A 253 12.63 3.54 -14.73
CA LEU A 253 12.10 4.26 -15.90
C LEU A 253 13.13 4.33 -17.02
N THR A 254 14.42 4.55 -16.71
CA THR A 254 15.51 4.49 -17.71
C THR A 254 15.62 3.10 -18.34
N GLU A 255 15.51 2.02 -17.55
CA GLU A 255 15.52 0.64 -18.08
C GLU A 255 14.38 0.44 -19.09
N LEU A 256 13.18 0.93 -18.80
CA LEU A 256 12.03 0.86 -19.71
C LEU A 256 12.26 1.68 -21.00
N GLU A 257 12.81 2.89 -20.90
CA GLU A 257 13.10 3.76 -22.04
C GLU A 257 14.17 3.18 -22.97
N THR A 258 15.17 2.51 -22.40
CA THR A 258 16.28 1.93 -23.17
C THR A 258 15.97 0.54 -23.73
N GLY A 259 14.78 0.01 -23.47
CA GLY A 259 14.38 -1.32 -23.92
C GLY A 259 15.16 -2.46 -23.24
N ASN A 260 15.82 -2.19 -22.11
CA ASN A 260 16.58 -3.16 -21.33
C ASN A 260 15.64 -4.06 -20.47
N SER A 261 14.73 -4.77 -21.14
CA SER A 261 13.98 -5.81 -20.45
C SER A 261 14.92 -6.94 -20.01
N GLU A 262 14.53 -7.67 -18.94
CA GLU A 262 15.31 -8.82 -18.47
C GLU A 262 15.60 -9.82 -19.60
N ALA A 263 14.60 -10.12 -20.42
CA ALA A 263 14.75 -11.04 -21.56
C ALA A 263 15.77 -10.52 -22.59
N GLU A 264 15.77 -9.21 -22.87
CA GLU A 264 16.71 -8.60 -23.81
C GLU A 264 18.14 -8.58 -23.26
N VAL A 265 18.29 -8.24 -21.98
CA VAL A 265 19.60 -8.27 -21.31
C VAL A 265 20.14 -9.70 -21.27
N ARG A 266 19.32 -10.70 -20.95
CA ARG A 266 19.73 -12.11 -20.98
C ARG A 266 20.17 -12.57 -22.37
N ARG A 267 19.44 -12.19 -23.42
CA ARG A 267 19.85 -12.49 -24.81
C ARG A 267 21.22 -11.90 -25.18
N ARG A 268 21.44 -10.63 -24.80
CA ARG A 268 22.75 -9.97 -25.03
C ARG A 268 23.87 -10.67 -24.27
N TYR A 269 23.64 -11.07 -23.02
CA TYR A 269 24.63 -11.79 -22.22
C TYR A 269 24.93 -13.17 -22.81
N GLN A 270 23.92 -13.89 -23.30
CA GLN A 270 24.12 -15.18 -23.99
C GLN A 270 24.93 -15.00 -25.28
N ALA A 271 24.57 -14.05 -26.12
CA ALA A 271 25.33 -13.78 -27.36
C ALA A 271 26.79 -13.40 -27.06
N GLU A 272 27.03 -12.61 -26.02
CA GLU A 272 28.38 -12.24 -25.61
C GLU A 272 29.17 -13.45 -25.06
N ALA A 273 28.50 -14.31 -24.28
CA ALA A 273 29.08 -15.54 -23.78
C ALA A 273 29.52 -16.47 -24.94
N GLU A 274 28.65 -16.66 -25.94
CA GLU A 274 29.00 -17.46 -27.16
C GLU A 274 30.18 -16.85 -27.91
N ARG A 275 30.27 -15.52 -28.01
CA ARG A 275 31.41 -14.85 -28.62
C ARG A 275 32.72 -15.20 -27.90
N TYR A 276 32.74 -15.13 -26.57
CA TYR A 276 33.92 -15.51 -25.79
C TYR A 276 34.26 -16.98 -25.90
N LEU A 277 33.27 -17.88 -25.94
CA LEU A 277 33.49 -19.31 -26.09
C LEU A 277 34.08 -19.67 -27.47
N ALA A 278 33.69 -18.98 -28.54
CA ALA A 278 34.24 -19.18 -29.89
C ALA A 278 35.76 -18.87 -29.95
N GLU A 279 36.26 -17.96 -29.11
CA GLU A 279 37.69 -17.69 -29.02
C GLU A 279 38.49 -18.92 -28.50
N TYR A 280 37.91 -19.70 -27.57
CA TYR A 280 38.52 -20.94 -27.07
C TYR A 280 38.53 -22.07 -28.13
N GLU A 281 37.47 -22.18 -28.92
CA GLU A 281 37.37 -23.20 -29.98
C GLU A 281 38.38 -22.92 -31.10
N GLY A 282 38.64 -21.64 -31.45
CA GLY A 282 39.68 -21.25 -32.40
C GLY A 282 41.10 -21.66 -31.95
N LEU A 283 41.40 -21.50 -30.67
CA LEU A 283 42.69 -21.88 -30.08
C LEU A 283 42.95 -23.40 -30.11
N HIS A 284 41.91 -24.24 -30.01
CA HIS A 284 42.00 -25.68 -30.05
C HIS A 284 42.08 -26.23 -31.48
N GLY A 285 41.63 -25.46 -32.49
CA GLY A 285 41.76 -25.78 -33.92
C GLY A 285 43.21 -25.66 -34.42
N GLU A 286 43.95 -24.64 -33.99
CA GLU A 286 45.33 -24.40 -34.37
C GLU A 286 46.31 -25.39 -33.72
N SER A 287 46.02 -25.90 -32.51
CA SER A 287 46.90 -26.89 -31.81
C SER A 287 46.82 -28.31 -32.36
N LYS A 288 45.89 -28.65 -33.25
CA LYS A 288 45.78 -29.98 -33.91
C LYS A 288 46.32 -30.01 -35.33
N ALA A 289 46.81 -28.89 -35.86
CA ALA A 289 47.35 -28.76 -37.22
C ALA A 289 48.84 -28.59 -37.26
N SER A 290 49.55 -28.79 -36.12
CA SER A 290 51.03 -28.78 -36.06
C SER A 290 51.62 -30.16 -35.73
#